data_483701aee66ec2d9b6559e6233c74779
#
_entry.id   483701aee66ec2d9b6559e6233c74779
#
_cell.length_a   1.000
_cell.length_b   1.000
_cell.length_c   1.000
_cell.angle_alpha   90.00
_cell.angle_beta   90.00
_cell.angle_gamma   90.00
#
_symmetry.space_group_name_H-M   'P 1'
#
loop_
_entity.id
_entity.type
_entity.pdbx_description
1 polymer ?
#
loop_
_entity_poly.entity_id
_entity_poly.type
_entity_poly.pdbx_seq_one_letter_code
_entity_poly.pdbx_strand_id
1 'polypeptide(L)'
;MGKYVVIDLEMCPVTSEKRRNFHCRHEIIQIGAALMNEELEIVNTFSCYVRPAFGKLDPFIQGLTGICWADLKDAPCLKEALQQFFAWLPEEMVTAVAWSGTDESQLRREMECKNLSMEGFSVRVGSWVDCQAMFAGKMRIKRCYSLQEALIASDILSEGRAHNGMVDAYNTALLFRKLLTEEEFRLNPYYEEAHRPGRGSTLQFSLGDLLKGLDLEPGLSA
;
A
#
# COMPACT_ATOMS: atom_id res chain seq x y z
N MET A 1 9.38 4.86 -23.02
CA MET A 1 8.51 4.32 -21.95
C MET A 1 7.59 5.45 -21.50
N GLY A 2 6.41 5.12 -20.97
CA GLY A 2 5.50 6.15 -20.44
C GLY A 2 5.82 6.48 -18.98
N LYS A 3 5.20 7.56 -18.47
CA LYS A 3 5.25 7.90 -17.04
C LYS A 3 4.26 7.03 -16.24
N TYR A 4 4.59 6.77 -15.00
CA TYR A 4 3.75 5.98 -14.10
C TYR A 4 3.35 6.80 -12.88
N VAL A 5 2.16 6.59 -12.39
CA VAL A 5 1.73 7.04 -11.06
C VAL A 5 1.39 5.84 -10.20
N VAL A 6 2.13 5.63 -9.14
CA VAL A 6 1.83 4.58 -8.17
C VAL A 6 0.88 5.18 -7.13
N ILE A 7 -0.23 4.51 -6.87
CA ILE A 7 -1.31 4.98 -6.00
C ILE A 7 -1.56 3.95 -4.91
N ASP A 8 -1.72 4.42 -3.69
CA ASP A 8 -2.15 3.63 -2.54
C ASP A 8 -3.20 4.42 -1.74
N LEU A 9 -4.23 3.74 -1.29
CA LEU A 9 -5.38 4.34 -0.62
C LEU A 9 -5.56 3.78 0.78
N GLU A 10 -5.66 4.67 1.78
CA GLU A 10 -6.13 4.27 3.09
C GLU A 10 -7.64 4.45 3.21
N MET A 11 -8.30 3.54 3.90
CA MET A 11 -9.76 3.47 3.92
C MET A 11 -10.30 3.21 5.33
N CYS A 12 -11.50 3.73 5.59
CA CYS A 12 -12.25 3.40 6.80
C CYS A 12 -13.60 2.72 6.46
N PRO A 13 -14.12 1.85 7.33
CA PRO A 13 -15.38 1.15 7.08
C PRO A 13 -16.58 2.11 7.18
N VAL A 14 -17.55 1.91 6.31
CA VAL A 14 -18.88 2.52 6.41
C VAL A 14 -19.75 1.66 7.31
N THR A 15 -20.48 2.27 8.25
CA THR A 15 -21.36 1.53 9.16
C THR A 15 -22.47 0.80 8.41
N SER A 16 -22.92 -0.36 8.93
CA SER A 16 -23.95 -1.19 8.28
C SER A 16 -25.26 -0.43 8.04
N GLU A 17 -25.62 0.51 8.91
CA GLU A 17 -26.78 1.37 8.77
C GLU A 17 -26.68 2.27 7.54
N LYS A 18 -25.55 2.93 7.36
CA LYS A 18 -25.31 3.87 6.25
C LYS A 18 -25.07 3.16 4.92
N ARG A 19 -24.56 1.91 4.92
CA ARG A 19 -24.36 1.11 3.69
C ARG A 19 -25.65 0.90 2.90
N ARG A 20 -26.81 0.87 3.55
CA ARG A 20 -28.11 0.69 2.87
C ARG A 20 -28.41 1.80 1.86
N ASN A 21 -27.96 3.01 2.14
CA ASN A 21 -28.20 4.18 1.30
C ASN A 21 -26.99 4.55 0.43
N PHE A 22 -25.78 4.24 0.90
CA PHE A 22 -24.53 4.65 0.23
C PHE A 22 -23.94 3.60 -0.69
N HIS A 23 -24.32 2.33 -0.54
CA HIS A 23 -23.86 1.18 -1.35
C HIS A 23 -22.35 0.96 -1.41
N CYS A 24 -21.57 1.66 -0.59
CA CYS A 24 -20.13 1.52 -0.47
C CYS A 24 -19.77 0.94 0.91
N ARG A 25 -18.78 0.03 0.94
CA ARG A 25 -18.37 -0.63 2.19
C ARG A 25 -17.32 0.16 2.95
N HIS A 26 -16.50 0.89 2.23
CA HIS A 26 -15.41 1.71 2.76
C HIS A 26 -15.43 3.08 2.12
N GLU A 27 -14.84 4.05 2.77
CA GLU A 27 -14.53 5.36 2.22
C GLU A 27 -13.03 5.62 2.34
N ILE A 28 -12.48 6.27 1.32
CA ILE A 28 -11.10 6.72 1.27
C ILE A 28 -10.88 7.80 2.32
N ILE A 29 -9.81 7.66 3.09
CA ILE A 29 -9.37 8.62 4.11
C ILE A 29 -7.97 9.20 3.83
N GLN A 30 -7.22 8.60 2.92
CA GLN A 30 -5.97 9.16 2.38
C GLN A 30 -5.77 8.70 0.94
N ILE A 31 -5.29 9.60 0.10
CA ILE A 31 -4.76 9.31 -1.22
C ILE A 31 -3.25 9.55 -1.13
N GLY A 32 -2.47 8.50 -1.29
CA GLY A 32 -1.03 8.56 -1.43
C GLY A 32 -0.61 8.24 -2.85
N ALA A 33 0.41 8.93 -3.37
CA ALA A 33 0.93 8.59 -4.69
C ALA A 33 2.42 8.93 -4.85
N ALA A 34 3.07 8.21 -5.78
CA ALA A 34 4.43 8.46 -6.22
C ALA A 34 4.45 8.54 -7.77
N LEU A 35 4.97 9.64 -8.31
CA LEU A 35 5.11 9.85 -9.76
C LEU A 35 6.49 9.37 -10.19
N MET A 36 6.53 8.53 -11.24
CA MET A 36 7.76 8.04 -11.83
C MET A 36 7.90 8.57 -13.26
N ASN A 37 9.13 8.96 -13.61
CA ASN A 37 9.50 9.36 -14.97
C ASN A 37 9.69 8.15 -15.91
N GLU A 38 10.11 8.42 -17.14
CA GLU A 38 10.37 7.38 -18.16
C GLU A 38 11.58 6.49 -17.80
N GLU A 39 12.50 6.99 -16.98
CA GLU A 39 13.65 6.28 -16.44
C GLU A 39 13.33 5.44 -15.20
N LEU A 40 12.04 5.40 -14.79
CA LEU A 40 11.54 4.72 -13.60
C LEU A 40 12.08 5.32 -12.29
N GLU A 41 12.48 6.57 -12.30
CA GLU A 41 12.86 7.30 -11.08
C GLU A 41 11.63 7.96 -10.46
N ILE A 42 11.54 7.93 -9.13
CA ILE A 42 10.49 8.63 -8.40
C ILE A 42 10.85 10.12 -8.38
N VAL A 43 10.06 10.94 -9.06
CA VAL A 43 10.33 12.37 -9.25
C VAL A 43 9.46 13.27 -8.40
N ASN A 44 8.33 12.80 -7.91
CA ASN A 44 7.42 13.56 -7.06
C ASN A 44 6.55 12.63 -6.23
N THR A 45 6.02 13.11 -5.09
CA THR A 45 5.08 12.38 -4.25
C THR A 45 3.87 13.24 -3.91
N PHE A 46 2.74 12.59 -3.64
CA PHE A 46 1.48 13.23 -3.25
C PHE A 46 0.93 12.55 -2.01
N SER A 47 0.37 13.35 -1.12
CA SER A 47 -0.40 12.86 0.02
C SER A 47 -1.52 13.84 0.33
N CYS A 48 -2.74 13.33 0.40
CA CYS A 48 -3.91 14.12 0.75
C CYS A 48 -4.83 13.30 1.64
N TYR A 49 -5.11 13.78 2.84
CA TYR A 49 -6.18 13.23 3.66
C TYR A 49 -7.53 13.55 3.05
N VAL A 50 -8.49 12.66 3.27
CA VAL A 50 -9.85 12.78 2.74
C VAL A 50 -10.84 12.63 3.88
N ARG A 51 -11.74 13.62 4.03
CA ARG A 51 -12.79 13.54 5.03
C ARG A 51 -13.91 12.61 4.57
N PRO A 52 -14.14 11.47 5.27
CA PRO A 52 -15.22 10.57 4.95
C PRO A 52 -16.57 11.20 5.29
N ALA A 53 -17.61 10.94 4.48
CA ALA A 53 -18.98 11.42 4.72
C ALA A 53 -19.78 10.43 5.61
N PHE A 54 -19.55 9.15 5.46
CA PHE A 54 -20.31 8.06 6.08
C PHE A 54 -19.44 7.06 6.82
N GLY A 55 -18.15 7.03 6.52
CA GLY A 55 -17.16 6.16 7.13
C GLY A 55 -16.92 6.50 8.60
N LYS A 56 -16.53 5.50 9.37
CA LYS A 56 -16.17 5.65 10.77
C LYS A 56 -14.71 5.26 10.96
N LEU A 57 -13.93 6.20 11.45
CA LEU A 57 -12.56 5.92 11.86
C LEU A 57 -12.60 5.21 13.23
N ASP A 58 -12.47 3.89 13.21
CA ASP A 58 -12.45 3.08 14.42
C ASP A 58 -11.02 2.93 14.99
N PRO A 59 -10.86 2.45 16.24
CA PRO A 59 -9.55 2.29 16.86
C PRO A 59 -8.60 1.35 16.09
N PHE A 60 -9.13 0.36 15.37
CA PHE A 60 -8.32 -0.55 14.57
C PHE A 60 -7.68 0.19 13.39
N ILE A 61 -8.46 0.95 12.62
CA ILE A 61 -7.96 1.77 11.51
C ILE A 61 -6.99 2.84 11.99
N GLN A 62 -7.29 3.50 13.13
CA GLN A 62 -6.37 4.47 13.72
C GLN A 62 -5.03 3.83 14.12
N GLY A 63 -5.08 2.63 14.72
CA GLY A 63 -3.88 1.88 15.10
C GLY A 63 -3.07 1.44 13.88
N LEU A 64 -3.74 1.03 12.81
CA LEU A 64 -3.15 0.55 11.57
C LEU A 64 -2.48 1.68 10.79
N THR A 65 -3.24 2.71 10.43
CA THR A 65 -2.80 3.81 9.55
C THR A 65 -2.09 4.94 10.30
N GLY A 66 -2.39 5.10 11.58
CA GLY A 66 -1.97 6.25 12.39
C GLY A 66 -2.80 7.51 12.13
N ILE A 67 -3.75 7.48 11.20
CA ILE A 67 -4.63 8.59 10.90
C ILE A 67 -5.62 8.77 12.04
N CYS A 68 -5.77 9.97 12.54
CA CYS A 68 -6.73 10.29 13.59
C CYS A 68 -7.82 11.25 13.08
N TRP A 69 -8.88 11.43 13.86
CA TRP A 69 -9.97 12.33 13.46
C TRP A 69 -9.51 13.78 13.33
N ALA A 70 -8.49 14.19 14.07
CA ALA A 70 -7.94 15.56 13.95
C ALA A 70 -7.37 15.81 12.55
N ASP A 71 -6.83 14.79 11.88
CA ASP A 71 -6.30 14.88 10.53
C ASP A 71 -7.42 14.99 9.48
N LEU A 72 -8.57 14.38 9.76
CA LEU A 72 -9.66 14.24 8.80
C LEU A 72 -10.73 15.33 8.90
N LYS A 73 -10.93 15.92 10.07
CA LYS A 73 -12.05 16.86 10.33
C LYS A 73 -12.06 18.06 9.39
N ASP A 74 -10.90 18.60 9.06
CA ASP A 74 -10.70 19.76 8.20
C ASP A 74 -10.15 19.37 6.81
N ALA A 75 -10.02 18.06 6.54
CA ALA A 75 -9.57 17.56 5.25
C ALA A 75 -10.64 17.79 4.15
N PRO A 76 -10.22 17.91 2.89
CA PRO A 76 -11.14 18.04 1.77
C PRO A 76 -12.04 16.80 1.64
N CYS A 77 -13.22 16.97 1.05
CA CYS A 77 -14.03 15.82 0.62
C CYS A 77 -13.36 15.12 -0.58
N LEU A 78 -13.80 13.91 -0.91
CA LEU A 78 -13.18 13.11 -2.00
C LEU A 78 -13.13 13.90 -3.32
N LYS A 79 -14.16 14.64 -3.67
CA LYS A 79 -14.18 15.46 -4.90
C LYS A 79 -13.04 16.47 -4.93
N GLU A 80 -12.86 17.19 -3.85
CA GLU A 80 -11.82 18.22 -3.72
C GLU A 80 -10.42 17.59 -3.67
N ALA A 81 -10.26 16.45 -2.96
CA ALA A 81 -9.01 15.70 -2.92
C ALA A 81 -8.61 15.17 -4.30
N LEU A 82 -9.57 14.68 -5.08
CA LEU A 82 -9.32 14.25 -6.47
C LEU A 82 -8.98 15.44 -7.38
N GLN A 83 -9.56 16.61 -7.18
CA GLN A 83 -9.17 17.81 -7.93
C GLN A 83 -7.73 18.21 -7.62
N GLN A 84 -7.30 18.13 -6.36
CA GLN A 84 -5.90 18.37 -5.98
C GLN A 84 -4.98 17.31 -6.59
N PHE A 85 -5.36 16.04 -6.55
CA PHE A 85 -4.62 14.95 -7.16
C PHE A 85 -4.46 15.14 -8.67
N PHE A 86 -5.52 15.53 -9.39
CA PHE A 86 -5.44 15.79 -10.83
C PHE A 86 -4.58 17.01 -11.17
N ALA A 87 -4.62 18.05 -10.35
CA ALA A 87 -3.76 19.21 -10.53
C ALA A 87 -2.27 18.89 -10.31
N TRP A 88 -1.98 17.88 -9.48
CA TRP A 88 -0.63 17.40 -9.23
C TRP A 88 -0.11 16.46 -10.33
N LEU A 89 -0.98 15.69 -11.00
CA LEU A 89 -0.60 14.83 -12.13
C LEU A 89 -0.06 15.64 -13.33
N PRO A 90 0.89 15.10 -14.10
CA PRO A 90 1.33 15.72 -15.35
C PRO A 90 0.16 15.84 -16.35
N GLU A 91 0.30 16.74 -17.34
CA GLU A 91 -0.74 16.93 -18.37
C GLU A 91 -0.91 15.73 -19.28
N GLU A 92 0.18 15.02 -19.56
CA GLU A 92 0.16 13.80 -20.36
C GLU A 92 -0.43 12.62 -19.59
N MET A 93 -0.95 11.65 -20.33
CA MET A 93 -1.50 10.42 -19.80
C MET A 93 -0.42 9.59 -19.10
N VAL A 94 -0.70 9.10 -17.90
CA VAL A 94 0.14 8.20 -17.13
C VAL A 94 -0.50 6.81 -17.00
N THR A 95 0.30 5.80 -16.77
CA THR A 95 -0.17 4.48 -16.36
C THR A 95 -0.24 4.44 -14.84
N ALA A 96 -1.39 4.10 -14.27
CA ALA A 96 -1.52 3.89 -12.84
C ALA A 96 -0.96 2.53 -12.44
N VAL A 97 -0.35 2.47 -11.27
CA VAL A 97 0.13 1.25 -10.63
C VAL A 97 -0.42 1.24 -9.21
N ALA A 98 -0.92 0.12 -8.75
CA ALA A 98 -1.24 -0.10 -7.34
C ALA A 98 -0.61 -1.40 -6.87
N TRP A 99 -0.44 -1.56 -5.54
CA TRP A 99 0.02 -2.84 -5.03
C TRP A 99 -0.93 -3.96 -5.43
N SER A 100 -2.25 -3.73 -5.32
CA SER A 100 -3.27 -4.70 -5.76
C SER A 100 -4.42 -3.99 -6.48
N GLY A 101 -5.30 -4.75 -7.13
CA GLY A 101 -6.51 -4.21 -7.76
C GLY A 101 -7.57 -3.64 -6.80
N THR A 102 -7.31 -3.67 -5.49
CA THR A 102 -8.22 -3.16 -4.47
C THR A 102 -8.37 -1.65 -4.54
N ASP A 103 -7.27 -0.92 -4.76
CA ASP A 103 -7.25 0.55 -4.80
C ASP A 103 -8.03 1.09 -6.00
N GLU A 104 -7.79 0.54 -7.19
CA GLU A 104 -8.59 0.88 -8.37
C GLU A 104 -10.07 0.61 -8.14
N SER A 105 -10.39 -0.57 -7.64
CA SER A 105 -11.78 -1.00 -7.40
C SER A 105 -12.49 -0.12 -6.37
N GLN A 106 -11.80 0.27 -5.30
CA GLN A 106 -12.33 1.16 -4.27
C GLN A 106 -12.57 2.56 -4.83
N LEU A 107 -11.58 3.13 -5.52
CA LEU A 107 -11.68 4.47 -6.09
C LEU A 107 -12.86 4.57 -7.07
N ARG A 108 -12.98 3.63 -8.01
CA ARG A 108 -14.08 3.58 -8.97
C ARG A 108 -15.43 3.49 -8.28
N ARG A 109 -15.57 2.54 -7.34
CA ARG A 109 -16.82 2.33 -6.61
C ARG A 109 -17.22 3.55 -5.80
N GLU A 110 -16.29 4.21 -5.11
CA GLU A 110 -16.62 5.36 -4.29
C GLU A 110 -16.97 6.58 -5.14
N MET A 111 -16.30 6.77 -6.28
CA MET A 111 -16.66 7.81 -7.24
C MET A 111 -18.09 7.59 -7.78
N GLU A 112 -18.44 6.37 -8.16
CA GLU A 112 -19.80 6.01 -8.59
C GLU A 112 -20.83 6.28 -7.49
N CYS A 113 -20.58 5.80 -6.26
CA CYS A 113 -21.49 6.00 -5.12
C CYS A 113 -21.70 7.48 -4.77
N LYS A 114 -20.72 8.32 -5.04
CA LYS A 114 -20.77 9.77 -4.81
C LYS A 114 -21.15 10.58 -6.05
N ASN A 115 -21.54 9.92 -7.16
CA ASN A 115 -21.87 10.54 -8.45
C ASN A 115 -20.76 11.49 -8.95
N LEU A 116 -19.50 11.11 -8.78
CA LEU A 116 -18.36 11.87 -9.28
C LEU A 116 -18.01 11.37 -10.70
N SER A 117 -17.76 12.35 -11.62
CA SER A 117 -17.39 12.01 -12.99
C SER A 117 -16.01 11.36 -13.05
N MET A 118 -15.91 10.25 -13.80
CA MET A 118 -14.64 9.57 -14.11
C MET A 118 -13.91 10.20 -15.31
N GLU A 119 -14.51 11.15 -16.03
CA GLU A 119 -13.92 11.70 -17.26
C GLU A 119 -12.54 12.31 -17.03
N GLY A 120 -12.40 13.16 -16.02
CA GLY A 120 -11.11 13.77 -15.69
C GLY A 120 -10.05 12.74 -15.30
N PHE A 121 -10.45 11.63 -14.66
CA PHE A 121 -9.57 10.53 -14.30
C PHE A 121 -9.14 9.75 -15.55
N SER A 122 -10.08 9.35 -16.40
CA SER A 122 -9.83 8.53 -17.58
C SER A 122 -8.97 9.22 -18.64
N VAL A 123 -8.96 10.55 -18.68
CA VAL A 123 -8.10 11.34 -19.59
C VAL A 123 -6.65 11.37 -19.12
N ARG A 124 -6.42 11.37 -17.80
CA ARG A 124 -5.07 11.47 -17.21
C ARG A 124 -4.48 10.12 -16.83
N VAL A 125 -5.32 9.17 -16.47
CA VAL A 125 -4.92 7.81 -16.06
C VAL A 125 -5.46 6.79 -17.04
N GLY A 126 -4.57 6.24 -17.88
CA GLY A 126 -4.96 5.34 -18.98
C GLY A 126 -5.33 3.94 -18.49
N SER A 127 -4.35 3.19 -18.01
CA SER A 127 -4.50 1.81 -17.57
C SER A 127 -3.98 1.64 -16.15
N TRP A 128 -4.42 0.55 -15.49
CA TRP A 128 -3.93 0.16 -14.18
C TRP A 128 -3.09 -1.11 -14.28
N VAL A 129 -2.02 -1.13 -13.52
CA VAL A 129 -1.13 -2.28 -13.34
C VAL A 129 -1.26 -2.77 -11.90
N ASP A 130 -1.61 -4.04 -11.74
CA ASP A 130 -1.58 -4.77 -10.48
C ASP A 130 -0.15 -5.26 -10.24
N CYS A 131 0.58 -4.58 -9.35
CA CYS A 131 1.98 -4.88 -9.05
C CYS A 131 2.12 -6.22 -8.31
N GLN A 132 1.14 -6.61 -7.48
CA GLN A 132 1.12 -7.89 -6.78
C GLN A 132 0.99 -9.07 -7.76
N ALA A 133 0.08 -8.93 -8.74
CA ALA A 133 -0.06 -9.93 -9.79
C ALA A 133 1.19 -10.04 -10.65
N MET A 134 1.82 -8.91 -10.97
CA MET A 134 3.08 -8.86 -11.72
C MET A 134 4.23 -9.53 -10.93
N PHE A 135 4.35 -9.23 -9.62
CA PHE A 135 5.29 -9.87 -8.72
C PHE A 135 5.08 -11.39 -8.65
N ALA A 136 3.84 -11.83 -8.41
CA ALA A 136 3.49 -13.25 -8.34
C ALA A 136 3.79 -13.98 -9.65
N GLY A 137 3.50 -13.36 -10.80
CA GLY A 137 3.79 -13.89 -12.12
C GLY A 137 5.29 -14.06 -12.37
N LYS A 138 6.10 -13.06 -12.03
CA LYS A 138 7.56 -13.09 -12.18
C LYS A 138 8.19 -14.17 -11.28
N MET A 139 7.66 -14.33 -10.07
CA MET A 139 8.10 -15.35 -9.12
C MET A 139 7.53 -16.75 -9.38
N ARG A 140 6.56 -16.87 -10.29
CA ARG A 140 5.81 -18.13 -10.54
C ARG A 140 5.18 -18.71 -9.27
N ILE A 141 4.69 -17.84 -8.38
CA ILE A 141 4.10 -18.22 -7.09
C ILE A 141 2.58 -18.03 -7.17
N LYS A 142 1.85 -18.94 -6.51
CA LYS A 142 0.39 -18.85 -6.40
C LYS A 142 -0.08 -18.16 -5.11
N ARG A 143 0.84 -17.83 -4.20
CA ARG A 143 0.52 -17.16 -2.93
C ARG A 143 0.38 -15.66 -3.15
N CYS A 144 -0.59 -15.03 -2.49
CA CYS A 144 -0.65 -13.58 -2.34
C CYS A 144 0.37 -13.13 -1.27
N TYR A 145 1.15 -12.12 -1.61
CA TYR A 145 2.09 -11.46 -0.71
C TYR A 145 1.51 -10.12 -0.29
N SER A 146 1.67 -9.74 0.96
CA SER A 146 1.52 -8.35 1.35
C SER A 146 2.66 -7.51 0.75
N LEU A 147 2.49 -6.19 0.67
CA LEU A 147 3.56 -5.30 0.20
C LEU A 147 4.83 -5.48 1.05
N GLN A 148 4.69 -5.52 2.37
CA GLN A 148 5.82 -5.71 3.29
C GLN A 148 6.57 -7.03 3.04
N GLU A 149 5.84 -8.12 2.87
CA GLU A 149 6.46 -9.41 2.53
C GLU A 149 7.20 -9.37 1.20
N ALA A 150 6.61 -8.73 0.18
CA ALA A 150 7.22 -8.61 -1.14
C ALA A 150 8.48 -7.73 -1.12
N LEU A 151 8.50 -6.65 -0.35
CA LEU A 151 9.68 -5.81 -0.16
C LEU A 151 10.82 -6.59 0.50
N ILE A 152 10.54 -7.29 1.61
CA ILE A 152 11.51 -8.14 2.32
C ILE A 152 12.04 -9.24 1.37
N ALA A 153 11.13 -9.92 0.67
CA ALA A 153 11.49 -10.98 -0.27
C ALA A 153 12.33 -10.46 -1.44
N SER A 154 12.27 -9.18 -1.74
CA SER A 154 12.98 -8.52 -2.85
C SER A 154 14.24 -7.76 -2.42
N ASP A 155 14.69 -7.89 -1.17
CA ASP A 155 15.80 -7.11 -0.61
C ASP A 155 15.60 -5.58 -0.76
N ILE A 156 14.37 -5.13 -0.65
CA ILE A 156 14.06 -3.70 -0.63
C ILE A 156 13.84 -3.27 0.81
N LEU A 157 14.67 -2.35 1.28
CA LEU A 157 14.44 -1.72 2.58
C LEU A 157 13.24 -0.80 2.47
N SER A 158 12.18 -1.10 3.22
CA SER A 158 10.98 -0.27 3.24
C SER A 158 11.26 1.07 3.90
N GLU A 159 10.75 2.13 3.31
CA GLU A 159 10.80 3.47 3.85
C GLU A 159 9.58 3.72 4.74
N GLY A 160 9.78 4.47 5.81
CA GLY A 160 8.71 4.98 6.66
C GLY A 160 7.83 3.93 7.35
N ARG A 161 6.62 4.36 7.73
CA ARG A 161 5.63 3.51 8.42
C ARG A 161 4.70 2.89 7.39
N ALA A 162 4.51 1.58 7.47
CA ALA A 162 3.48 0.87 6.71
C ALA A 162 2.06 1.40 7.03
N HIS A 163 1.15 1.24 6.12
CA HIS A 163 -0.22 1.76 6.18
C HIS A 163 -0.27 3.29 6.26
N ASN A 164 0.60 3.93 5.51
CA ASN A 164 0.51 5.32 5.12
C ASN A 164 0.52 5.38 3.60
N GLY A 165 -0.55 5.83 2.99
CA GLY A 165 -0.74 5.74 1.54
C GLY A 165 0.42 6.29 0.71
N MET A 166 1.02 7.43 1.09
CA MET A 166 2.17 7.98 0.37
C MET A 166 3.42 7.08 0.51
N VAL A 167 3.65 6.55 1.71
CA VAL A 167 4.79 5.66 1.99
C VAL A 167 4.63 4.33 1.25
N ASP A 168 3.43 3.76 1.26
CA ASP A 168 3.17 2.47 0.60
C ASP A 168 3.16 2.62 -0.93
N ALA A 169 2.68 3.75 -1.48
CA ALA A 169 2.86 4.09 -2.89
C ALA A 169 4.35 4.22 -3.28
N TYR A 170 5.17 4.87 -2.45
CA TYR A 170 6.62 5.01 -2.66
C TYR A 170 7.31 3.64 -2.65
N ASN A 171 7.03 2.82 -1.65
CA ASN A 171 7.59 1.47 -1.52
C ASN A 171 7.15 0.55 -2.69
N THR A 172 5.90 0.66 -3.12
CA THR A 172 5.40 -0.04 -4.31
C THR A 172 6.14 0.42 -5.57
N ALA A 173 6.44 1.72 -5.70
CA ALA A 173 7.22 2.24 -6.83
C ALA A 173 8.65 1.68 -6.87
N LEU A 174 9.31 1.54 -5.72
CA LEU A 174 10.63 0.90 -5.63
C LEU A 174 10.58 -0.55 -6.11
N LEU A 175 9.59 -1.32 -5.66
CA LEU A 175 9.40 -2.70 -6.07
C LEU A 175 9.03 -2.80 -7.56
N PHE A 176 8.13 -1.95 -8.04
CA PHE A 176 7.72 -1.90 -9.44
C PHE A 176 8.90 -1.60 -10.37
N ARG A 177 9.76 -0.63 -10.01
CA ARG A 177 11.02 -0.37 -10.73
C ARG A 177 11.89 -1.62 -10.81
N LYS A 178 12.12 -2.28 -9.69
CA LYS A 178 12.93 -3.50 -9.61
C LYS A 178 12.34 -4.62 -10.49
N LEU A 179 11.03 -4.80 -10.48
CA LEU A 179 10.35 -5.77 -11.33
C LEU A 179 10.50 -5.49 -12.82
N LEU A 180 10.60 -4.22 -13.24
CA LEU A 180 10.77 -3.84 -14.63
C LEU A 180 12.23 -3.90 -15.11
N THR A 181 13.19 -3.61 -14.24
CA THR A 181 14.59 -3.46 -14.63
C THR A 181 15.42 -4.74 -14.47
N GLU A 182 15.04 -5.63 -13.55
CA GLU A 182 15.78 -6.88 -13.36
C GLU A 182 15.22 -7.99 -14.26
N GLU A 183 16.02 -8.44 -15.23
CA GLU A 183 15.66 -9.56 -16.11
C GLU A 183 15.51 -10.86 -15.32
N GLU A 184 16.49 -11.18 -14.48
CA GLU A 184 16.48 -12.33 -13.56
C GLU A 184 16.13 -11.86 -12.14
N PHE A 185 14.86 -11.62 -11.90
CA PHE A 185 14.41 -11.27 -10.56
C PHE A 185 14.46 -12.51 -9.65
N ARG A 186 15.19 -12.41 -8.55
CA ARG A 186 15.33 -13.51 -7.57
C ARG A 186 14.87 -13.03 -6.21
N LEU A 187 14.22 -13.92 -5.47
CA LEU A 187 13.90 -13.67 -4.07
C LEU A 187 15.17 -13.74 -3.21
N ASN A 188 15.14 -13.04 -2.10
CA ASN A 188 16.13 -13.16 -1.05
C ASN A 188 16.29 -14.65 -0.64
N PRO A 189 17.50 -15.23 -0.70
CA PRO A 189 17.73 -16.64 -0.38
C PRO A 189 17.28 -17.03 1.04
N TYR A 190 17.42 -16.12 2.02
CA TYR A 190 16.97 -16.37 3.40
C TYR A 190 15.43 -16.41 3.47
N TYR A 191 14.76 -15.55 2.69
CA TYR A 191 13.31 -15.58 2.58
C TYR A 191 12.82 -16.87 1.93
N GLU A 192 13.44 -17.29 0.83
CA GLU A 192 13.13 -18.57 0.16
C GLU A 192 13.34 -19.76 1.08
N GLU A 193 14.45 -19.78 1.82
CA GLU A 193 14.75 -20.89 2.75
C GLU A 193 13.74 -20.97 3.89
N ALA A 194 13.33 -19.82 4.47
CA ALA A 194 12.34 -19.75 5.54
C ALA A 194 10.94 -20.23 5.11
N HIS A 195 10.62 -20.13 3.81
CA HIS A 195 9.29 -20.44 3.26
C HIS A 195 9.28 -21.70 2.38
N ARG A 196 10.34 -22.52 2.37
CA ARG A 196 10.35 -23.79 1.62
C ARG A 196 9.28 -24.75 2.12
N PRO A 197 8.43 -25.31 1.22
CA PRO A 197 7.47 -26.34 1.60
C PRO A 197 8.20 -27.55 2.21
N GLY A 198 7.80 -27.96 3.40
CA GLY A 198 8.36 -29.15 4.07
C GLY A 198 9.28 -28.89 5.28
N ARG A 199 9.74 -27.66 5.50
CA ARG A 199 10.22 -27.24 6.82
C ARG A 199 9.03 -26.65 7.57
N GLY A 200 8.57 -27.33 8.63
CA GLY A 200 7.57 -26.79 9.52
C GLY A 200 8.02 -25.42 10.00
N SER A 201 7.36 -24.38 9.50
CA SER A 201 7.65 -23.00 9.88
C SER A 201 7.13 -22.74 11.28
N THR A 202 7.90 -23.19 12.26
CA THR A 202 7.78 -22.67 13.60
C THR A 202 9.19 -22.44 14.11
N LEU A 203 9.80 -21.32 13.71
CA LEU A 203 10.77 -20.67 14.57
C LEU A 203 9.97 -20.09 15.75
N GLN A 204 9.44 -20.97 16.61
CA GLN A 204 9.09 -20.62 17.97
C GLN A 204 10.41 -20.51 18.74
N PHE A 205 11.04 -19.36 18.64
CA PHE A 205 12.01 -18.96 19.64
C PHE A 205 11.21 -18.60 20.90
N SER A 206 11.13 -19.54 21.82
CA SER A 206 10.68 -19.16 23.15
C SER A 206 11.80 -18.33 23.79
N LEU A 207 11.41 -17.30 24.58
CA LEU A 207 12.37 -16.53 25.37
C LEU A 207 13.28 -17.44 26.21
N GLY A 208 12.80 -18.62 26.61
CA GLY A 208 13.53 -19.66 27.30
C GLY A 208 14.68 -20.28 26.48
N ASP A 209 14.57 -20.35 25.15
CA ASP A 209 15.64 -20.90 24.32
C ASP A 209 16.76 -19.88 24.08
N LEU A 210 16.44 -18.59 24.08
CA LEU A 210 17.41 -17.48 24.07
C LEU A 210 18.19 -17.39 25.38
N LEU A 211 17.59 -17.75 26.51
CA LEU A 211 18.22 -17.70 27.84
C LEU A 211 19.10 -18.93 28.14
N LYS A 212 18.93 -20.05 27.44
CA LYS A 212 19.76 -21.25 27.60
C LYS A 212 21.22 -21.08 27.12
N GLY A 213 21.50 -20.04 26.35
CA GLY A 213 22.85 -19.69 25.88
C GLY A 213 23.57 -18.62 26.71
N LEU A 214 22.93 -18.10 27.76
CA LEU A 214 23.51 -17.17 28.70
C LEU A 214 23.86 -17.92 29.99
N ASP A 215 25.13 -18.35 30.11
CA ASP A 215 25.69 -18.79 31.39
C ASP A 215 25.65 -17.60 32.37
N LEU A 216 24.57 -17.50 33.12
CA LEU A 216 24.50 -16.61 34.28
C LEU A 216 25.26 -17.31 35.42
N GLU A 217 26.52 -17.01 35.58
CA GLU A 217 27.28 -17.38 36.78
C GLU A 217 26.52 -16.84 38.00
N PRO A 218 26.31 -17.66 39.06
CA PRO A 218 25.72 -17.18 40.29
C PRO A 218 26.74 -16.34 41.05
N GLY A 219 26.70 -15.03 40.83
CA GLY A 219 27.53 -14.06 41.55
C GLY A 219 27.16 -13.94 43.03
N LEU A 220 28.05 -14.49 43.85
CA LEU A 220 28.43 -14.06 45.20
C LEU A 220 27.35 -13.40 46.10
N SER A 221 26.94 -14.20 47.03
CA SER A 221 26.42 -13.75 48.35
C SER A 221 27.51 -13.01 49.15
N ALA A 222 27.20 -11.81 49.59
CA ALA A 222 27.76 -11.18 50.79
C ALA A 222 26.68 -10.32 51.44
#